data_b52252265b8248c93497abf90d97fcd6
#
_entry.id   b52252265b8248c93497abf90d97fcd6
#
_cell.length_a   1.000
_cell.length_b   1.000
_cell.length_c   1.000
_cell.angle_alpha   90.00
_cell.angle_beta   90.00
_cell.angle_gamma   90.00
#
_symmetry.space_group_name_H-M   'P 1'
#
loop_
_entity.id
_entity.type
_entity.pdbx_description
1 polymer ?
#
loop_
_entity_poly.entity_id
_entity_poly.type
_entity_poly.pdbx_seq_one_letter_code
_entity_poly.pdbx_strand_id
1 'polypeptide(L)'
;LRDIGHYISDRIYEALTGIKGIFSTRLLYVSAERRSEKDQTFKLILSDADGGRPRTIFQSSEPILSPKWSPDGSRVAYMSFRGKRPGIYVQTLASGEVQKVSDFPGLNSAPSFSPDGRKLVLTLSRDGNPEIYVANLRTGEIDRMTNHFAIDTEASWSPDGRSILFTS
;
A
#
# COMPACT_ATOMS: atom_id res chain seq x y z
N LEU A 1 -4.64 24.42 13.90
CA LEU A 1 -3.34 25.10 14.07
C LEU A 1 -2.19 24.29 13.45
N ARG A 2 -2.08 22.95 13.72
CA ARG A 2 -0.96 22.14 13.21
C ARG A 2 -0.88 22.07 11.68
N ASP A 3 -2.01 21.89 10.97
CA ASP A 3 -2.04 21.89 9.50
C ASP A 3 -1.59 23.24 8.91
N ILE A 4 -1.95 24.34 9.58
CA ILE A 4 -1.49 25.68 9.19
C ILE A 4 0.03 25.80 9.39
N GLY A 5 0.55 25.27 10.52
CA GLY A 5 1.99 25.25 10.80
C GLY A 5 2.76 24.47 9.74
N HIS A 6 2.32 23.26 9.40
CA HIS A 6 2.94 22.45 8.35
C HIS A 6 2.91 23.15 6.98
N TYR A 7 1.75 23.73 6.60
CA TYR A 7 1.63 24.47 5.36
C TYR A 7 2.60 25.68 5.30
N ILE A 8 2.67 26.46 6.38
CA ILE A 8 3.61 27.60 6.46
C ILE A 8 5.06 27.10 6.35
N SER A 9 5.41 26.00 7.03
CA SER A 9 6.74 25.41 6.96
C SER A 9 7.10 24.95 5.54
N ASP A 10 6.16 24.35 4.81
CA ASP A 10 6.33 23.99 3.40
C ASP A 10 6.64 25.22 2.54
N ARG A 11 5.90 26.32 2.73
CA ARG A 11 6.10 27.55 1.96
C ARG A 11 7.42 28.25 2.29
N ILE A 12 7.82 28.28 3.56
CA ILE A 12 9.11 28.82 3.97
C ILE A 12 10.26 28.00 3.39
N TYR A 13 10.18 26.67 3.48
CA TYR A 13 11.20 25.77 2.95
C TYR A 13 11.35 25.96 1.44
N GLU A 14 10.24 25.99 0.70
CA GLU A 14 10.23 26.21 -0.75
C GLU A 14 10.85 27.57 -1.11
N ALA A 15 10.50 28.65 -0.38
CA ALA A 15 11.05 29.99 -0.62
C ALA A 15 12.56 30.08 -0.38
N LEU A 16 13.09 29.32 0.60
CA LEU A 16 14.51 29.34 0.95
C LEU A 16 15.37 28.42 0.07
N THR A 17 14.81 27.29 -0.38
CA THR A 17 15.58 26.23 -1.04
C THR A 17 15.22 26.02 -2.52
N GLY A 18 14.10 26.56 -2.98
CA GLY A 18 13.51 26.26 -4.30
C GLY A 18 12.91 24.85 -4.40
N ILE A 19 12.90 24.06 -3.31
CA ILE A 19 12.38 22.69 -3.26
C ILE A 19 11.06 22.71 -2.50
N LYS A 20 10.04 22.01 -3.02
CA LYS A 20 8.74 21.90 -2.36
C LYS A 20 8.90 21.21 -0.99
N GLY A 21 8.32 21.82 0.06
CA GLY A 21 8.31 21.25 1.40
C GLY A 21 7.48 19.97 1.50
N ILE A 22 7.77 19.15 2.52
CA ILE A 22 7.10 17.87 2.78
C ILE A 22 6.42 17.81 4.15
N PHE A 23 6.35 18.93 4.89
CA PHE A 23 5.81 18.96 6.26
C PHE A 23 4.31 18.67 6.31
N SER A 24 3.56 18.97 5.23
CA SER A 24 2.13 18.65 5.09
C SER A 24 1.87 17.23 4.60
N THR A 25 2.92 16.42 4.37
CA THR A 25 2.75 15.02 3.94
C THR A 25 2.38 14.10 5.11
N ARG A 26 2.02 12.86 4.79
CA ARG A 26 1.61 11.85 5.78
C ARG A 26 2.45 10.60 5.64
N LEU A 27 2.67 9.94 6.77
CA LEU A 27 3.29 8.63 6.85
C LEU A 27 2.22 7.54 6.96
N LEU A 28 2.45 6.44 6.26
CA LEU A 28 1.70 5.20 6.38
C LEU A 28 2.68 4.09 6.77
N TYR A 29 2.47 3.46 7.93
CA TYR A 29 3.37 2.44 8.44
C TYR A 29 2.64 1.37 9.24
N VAL A 30 3.31 0.25 9.43
CA VAL A 30 2.83 -0.84 10.29
C VAL A 30 3.62 -0.83 11.58
N SER A 31 2.90 -0.85 12.72
CA SER A 31 3.46 -1.11 14.04
C SER A 31 3.11 -2.54 14.45
N ALA A 32 4.09 -3.28 14.96
CA ALA A 32 3.91 -4.61 15.53
C ALA A 32 4.25 -4.58 17.01
N GLU A 33 3.26 -4.88 17.85
CA GLU A 33 3.41 -5.05 19.29
C GLU A 33 3.39 -6.55 19.61
N ARG A 34 4.43 -7.07 20.23
CA ARG A 34 4.52 -8.47 20.65
C ARG A 34 4.64 -8.55 22.16
N ARG A 35 3.61 -9.08 22.81
CA ARG A 35 3.61 -9.31 24.27
C ARG A 35 4.01 -10.75 24.61
N SER A 36 3.67 -11.70 23.74
CA SER A 36 4.08 -13.11 23.81
C SER A 36 4.05 -13.72 22.39
N GLU A 37 4.42 -15.00 22.24
CA GLU A 37 4.32 -15.71 20.94
C GLU A 37 2.89 -15.77 20.39
N LYS A 38 1.89 -15.78 21.28
CA LYS A 38 0.46 -15.88 20.94
C LYS A 38 -0.27 -14.54 21.05
N ASP A 39 0.36 -13.52 21.63
CA ASP A 39 -0.23 -12.18 21.81
C ASP A 39 0.58 -11.16 21.00
N GLN A 40 0.22 -11.05 19.74
CA GLN A 40 0.78 -10.08 18.79
C GLN A 40 -0.34 -9.20 18.24
N THR A 41 -0.04 -7.94 18.07
CA THR A 41 -0.97 -6.97 17.48
C THR A 41 -0.25 -6.17 16.42
N PHE A 42 -0.79 -6.18 15.21
CA PHE A 42 -0.32 -5.37 14.08
C PHE A 42 -1.30 -4.24 13.84
N LYS A 43 -0.79 -3.03 13.69
CA LYS A 43 -1.60 -1.82 13.44
C LYS A 43 -1.10 -1.14 12.17
N LEU A 44 -1.99 -0.88 11.24
CA LEU A 44 -1.73 0.01 10.12
C LEU A 44 -2.06 1.43 10.58
N ILE A 45 -1.05 2.29 10.57
CA ILE A 45 -1.12 3.62 11.19
C ILE A 45 -0.86 4.69 10.13
N LEU A 46 -1.65 5.75 10.22
CA LEU A 46 -1.51 7.00 9.50
C LEU A 46 -1.11 8.09 10.47
N SER A 47 -0.06 8.86 10.15
CA SER A 47 0.37 10.01 10.94
C SER A 47 0.80 11.18 10.05
N ASP A 48 1.02 12.35 10.65
CA ASP A 48 1.73 13.45 10.00
C ASP A 48 3.19 13.04 9.72
N ALA A 49 3.87 13.78 8.84
CA ALA A 49 5.27 13.52 8.47
C ALA A 49 6.24 13.54 9.66
N ASP A 50 5.92 14.29 10.71
CA ASP A 50 6.68 14.37 11.96
C ASP A 50 6.26 13.35 13.03
N GLY A 51 5.43 12.35 12.66
CA GLY A 51 4.88 11.32 13.55
C GLY A 51 3.71 11.80 14.42
N GLY A 52 3.28 13.04 14.31
CA GLY A 52 2.15 13.59 15.07
C GLY A 52 0.81 13.01 14.62
N ARG A 53 -0.21 13.11 15.49
CA ARG A 53 -1.59 12.67 15.26
C ARG A 53 -1.70 11.23 14.72
N PRO A 54 -1.02 10.22 15.32
CA PRO A 54 -1.10 8.85 14.83
C PRO A 54 -2.54 8.34 14.96
N ARG A 55 -3.05 7.75 13.87
CA ARG A 55 -4.38 7.15 13.81
C ARG A 55 -4.29 5.74 13.27
N THR A 56 -4.71 4.76 14.05
CA THR A 56 -4.85 3.38 13.60
C THR A 56 -6.04 3.30 12.63
N ILE A 57 -5.80 2.88 11.40
CA ILE A 57 -6.82 2.73 10.35
C ILE A 57 -7.24 1.26 10.18
N PHE A 58 -6.37 0.32 10.56
CA PHE A 58 -6.68 -1.10 10.61
C PHE A 58 -5.83 -1.78 11.70
N GLN A 59 -6.38 -2.79 12.38
CA GLN A 59 -5.69 -3.60 13.40
C GLN A 59 -6.03 -5.08 13.21
N SER A 60 -5.04 -5.94 13.47
CA SER A 60 -5.15 -7.39 13.34
C SER A 60 -4.22 -8.09 14.33
N SER A 61 -4.58 -9.32 14.74
CA SER A 61 -3.65 -10.26 15.39
C SER A 61 -2.69 -10.92 14.38
N GLU A 62 -3.00 -10.82 13.10
CA GLU A 62 -2.22 -11.39 12.02
C GLU A 62 -1.39 -10.29 11.32
N PRO A 63 -0.26 -10.65 10.67
CA PRO A 63 0.60 -9.68 10.01
C PRO A 63 -0.12 -8.78 9.00
N ILE A 64 0.30 -7.52 8.97
CA ILE A 64 -0.04 -6.53 7.94
C ILE A 64 1.29 -6.15 7.27
N LEU A 65 1.38 -6.23 5.95
CA LEU A 65 2.61 -6.01 5.19
C LEU A 65 2.39 -5.12 3.98
N SER A 66 3.46 -4.56 3.46
CA SER A 66 3.53 -3.83 2.18
C SER A 66 2.45 -2.74 2.02
N PRO A 67 2.27 -1.83 2.98
CA PRO A 67 1.31 -0.75 2.82
C PRO A 67 1.75 0.21 1.72
N LYS A 68 0.80 0.63 0.88
CA LYS A 68 1.01 1.56 -0.24
C LYS A 68 -0.12 2.58 -0.32
N TRP A 69 0.24 3.83 -0.60
CA TRP A 69 -0.69 4.90 -0.90
C TRP A 69 -1.24 4.81 -2.31
N SER A 70 -2.52 5.17 -2.49
CA SER A 70 -3.00 5.57 -3.81
C SER A 70 -2.42 6.93 -4.20
N PRO A 71 -2.24 7.23 -5.51
CA PRO A 71 -1.63 8.47 -5.96
C PRO A 71 -2.33 9.74 -5.47
N ASP A 72 -3.65 9.67 -5.29
CA ASP A 72 -4.50 10.77 -4.79
C ASP A 72 -4.54 10.86 -3.24
N GLY A 73 -3.89 9.92 -2.54
CA GLY A 73 -3.87 9.86 -1.07
C GLY A 73 -5.23 9.52 -0.43
N SER A 74 -6.23 9.11 -1.20
CA SER A 74 -7.58 8.78 -0.69
C SER A 74 -7.73 7.35 -0.20
N ARG A 75 -6.85 6.44 -0.68
CA ARG A 75 -6.89 5.01 -0.40
C ARG A 75 -5.52 4.47 -0.02
N VAL A 76 -5.53 3.32 0.65
CA VAL A 76 -4.32 2.55 0.95
C VAL A 76 -4.52 1.10 0.53
N ALA A 77 -3.49 0.49 -0.08
CA ALA A 77 -3.42 -0.94 -0.32
C ALA A 77 -2.48 -1.58 0.69
N TYR A 78 -2.79 -2.80 1.10
CA TYR A 78 -1.94 -3.56 2.02
C TYR A 78 -2.21 -5.06 1.88
N MET A 79 -1.23 -5.86 2.27
CA MET A 79 -1.36 -7.31 2.44
C MET A 79 -1.75 -7.60 3.89
N SER A 80 -2.68 -8.54 4.11
CA SER A 80 -3.07 -9.00 5.45
C SER A 80 -3.45 -10.47 5.45
N PHE A 81 -3.18 -11.15 6.57
CA PHE A 81 -3.53 -12.55 6.81
C PHE A 81 -4.88 -12.73 7.53
N ARG A 82 -5.71 -11.68 7.64
CA ARG A 82 -7.00 -11.71 8.36
C ARG A 82 -7.96 -12.82 7.91
N GLY A 83 -7.75 -13.40 6.74
CA GLY A 83 -8.52 -14.55 6.21
C GLY A 83 -7.83 -15.91 6.41
N LYS A 84 -6.87 -16.03 7.32
CA LYS A 84 -5.98 -17.20 7.55
C LYS A 84 -5.04 -17.52 6.38
N ARG A 85 -5.05 -16.70 5.34
CA ARG A 85 -4.11 -16.73 4.21
C ARG A 85 -3.84 -15.31 3.75
N PRO A 86 -2.72 -15.07 3.05
CA PRO A 86 -2.39 -13.75 2.56
C PRO A 86 -3.45 -13.26 1.56
N GLY A 87 -3.88 -12.03 1.70
CA GLY A 87 -4.77 -11.37 0.75
C GLY A 87 -4.39 -9.90 0.60
N ILE A 88 -4.72 -9.34 -0.56
CA ILE A 88 -4.53 -7.91 -0.85
C ILE A 88 -5.85 -7.18 -0.66
N TYR A 89 -5.79 -6.09 0.07
CA TYR A 89 -6.92 -5.25 0.42
C TYR A 89 -6.66 -3.80 0.05
N VAL A 90 -7.70 -3.09 -0.37
CA VAL A 90 -7.71 -1.64 -0.57
C VAL A 90 -8.72 -1.03 0.38
N GLN A 91 -8.29 -0.06 1.16
CA GLN A 91 -9.15 0.67 2.10
C GLN A 91 -9.30 2.12 1.70
N THR A 92 -10.54 2.62 1.63
CA THR A 92 -10.86 4.02 1.45
C THR A 92 -10.77 4.74 2.80
N LEU A 93 -9.94 5.78 2.89
CA LEU A 93 -9.65 6.43 4.17
C LEU A 93 -10.81 7.25 4.74
N ALA A 94 -11.65 7.81 3.87
CA ALA A 94 -12.78 8.64 4.28
C ALA A 94 -13.92 7.82 4.86
N SER A 95 -14.29 6.70 4.21
CA SER A 95 -15.41 5.83 4.63
C SER A 95 -14.97 4.69 5.55
N GLY A 96 -13.69 4.31 5.51
CA GLY A 96 -13.19 3.09 6.14
C GLY A 96 -13.55 1.80 5.38
N GLU A 97 -14.24 1.90 4.25
CA GLU A 97 -14.64 0.76 3.41
C GLU A 97 -13.41 0.01 2.92
N VAL A 98 -13.48 -1.33 2.97
CA VAL A 98 -12.39 -2.23 2.57
C VAL A 98 -12.84 -3.15 1.46
N GLN A 99 -12.18 -3.03 0.31
CA GLN A 99 -12.31 -3.93 -0.83
C GLN A 99 -11.24 -5.02 -0.74
N LYS A 100 -11.63 -6.29 -0.82
CA LYS A 100 -10.69 -7.39 -1.04
C LYS A 100 -10.39 -7.49 -2.53
N VAL A 101 -9.11 -7.37 -2.89
CA VAL A 101 -8.64 -7.43 -4.29
C VAL A 101 -8.25 -8.84 -4.68
N SER A 102 -7.48 -9.54 -3.81
CA SER A 102 -7.09 -10.93 -4.05
C SER A 102 -6.94 -11.69 -2.73
N ASP A 103 -7.23 -13.00 -2.75
CA ASP A 103 -6.96 -13.95 -1.66
C ASP A 103 -6.80 -15.38 -2.21
N PHE A 104 -6.14 -15.52 -3.36
CA PHE A 104 -5.88 -16.81 -3.99
C PHE A 104 -4.99 -17.70 -3.11
N PRO A 105 -5.07 -19.04 -3.26
CA PRO A 105 -4.08 -19.94 -2.67
C PRO A 105 -2.65 -19.54 -3.06
N GLY A 106 -1.70 -19.66 -2.11
CA GLY A 106 -0.32 -19.25 -2.32
C GLY A 106 -0.05 -17.79 -2.02
N LEU A 107 0.94 -17.22 -2.71
CA LEU A 107 1.38 -15.84 -2.49
C LEU A 107 0.40 -14.83 -3.05
N ASN A 108 0.09 -13.81 -2.25
CA ASN A 108 -0.60 -12.58 -2.64
C ASN A 108 0.17 -11.44 -1.98
N SER A 109 0.98 -10.68 -2.73
CA SER A 109 1.91 -9.71 -2.13
C SER A 109 2.21 -8.50 -3.02
N ALA A 110 3.01 -7.57 -2.49
CA ALA A 110 3.62 -6.44 -3.19
C ALA A 110 2.64 -5.60 -4.03
N PRO A 111 1.51 -5.12 -3.48
CA PRO A 111 0.58 -4.27 -4.22
C PRO A 111 1.21 -2.91 -4.53
N SER A 112 0.99 -2.38 -5.75
CA SER A 112 1.35 -1.02 -6.12
C SER A 112 0.28 -0.41 -7.03
N PHE A 113 -0.20 0.79 -6.71
CA PHE A 113 -1.20 1.48 -7.52
C PHE A 113 -0.64 1.99 -8.84
N SER A 114 -1.44 1.89 -9.90
CA SER A 114 -1.20 2.64 -11.13
C SER A 114 -1.28 4.16 -10.89
N PRO A 115 -0.61 5.00 -11.69
CA PRO A 115 -0.61 6.46 -11.51
C PRO A 115 -2.01 7.11 -11.51
N ASP A 116 -2.98 6.49 -12.20
CA ASP A 116 -4.38 6.93 -12.20
C ASP A 116 -5.21 6.35 -11.05
N GLY A 117 -4.61 5.49 -10.21
CA GLY A 117 -5.25 4.86 -9.07
C GLY A 117 -6.34 3.84 -9.40
N ARG A 118 -6.51 3.45 -10.67
CA ARG A 118 -7.59 2.54 -11.10
C ARG A 118 -7.20 1.07 -11.06
N LYS A 119 -5.91 0.77 -11.07
CA LYS A 119 -5.38 -0.59 -11.10
C LYS A 119 -4.39 -0.79 -9.96
N LEU A 120 -4.17 -2.06 -9.60
CA LEU A 120 -3.05 -2.50 -8.78
C LEU A 120 -2.22 -3.49 -9.59
N VAL A 121 -0.89 -3.31 -9.62
CA VAL A 121 0.02 -4.40 -9.93
C VAL A 121 0.32 -5.14 -8.63
N LEU A 122 0.42 -6.45 -8.69
CA LEU A 122 0.64 -7.32 -7.53
C LEU A 122 1.31 -8.63 -7.95
N THR A 123 1.89 -9.34 -6.98
CA THR A 123 2.50 -10.66 -7.19
C THR A 123 1.56 -11.75 -6.68
N LEU A 124 1.23 -12.72 -7.55
CA LEU A 124 0.45 -13.91 -7.18
C LEU A 124 1.18 -15.18 -7.61
N SER A 125 1.02 -16.27 -6.84
CA SER A 125 1.49 -17.62 -7.24
C SER A 125 0.35 -18.58 -7.55
N ARG A 126 -0.83 -18.09 -7.87
CA ARG A 126 -2.03 -18.91 -8.10
C ARG A 126 -1.91 -19.90 -9.27
N ASP A 127 -1.08 -19.59 -10.25
CA ASP A 127 -0.89 -20.39 -11.48
C ASP A 127 0.48 -21.12 -11.49
N GLY A 128 1.10 -21.32 -10.30
CA GLY A 128 2.38 -22.00 -10.13
C GLY A 128 3.40 -21.16 -9.34
N ASN A 129 4.45 -20.67 -10.00
CA ASN A 129 5.43 -19.76 -9.38
C ASN A 129 4.88 -18.32 -9.25
N PRO A 130 5.52 -17.48 -8.44
CA PRO A 130 5.16 -16.06 -8.33
C PRO A 130 5.37 -15.30 -9.64
N GLU A 131 4.31 -14.61 -10.07
CA GLU A 131 4.25 -13.86 -11.31
C GLU A 131 3.57 -12.51 -11.09
N ILE A 132 3.73 -11.59 -12.02
CA ILE A 132 3.12 -10.26 -11.98
C ILE A 132 1.70 -10.31 -12.58
N TYR A 133 0.76 -9.70 -11.85
CA TYR A 133 -0.63 -9.55 -12.25
C TYR A 133 -1.07 -8.10 -12.12
N VAL A 134 -2.07 -7.73 -12.91
CA VAL A 134 -2.73 -6.42 -12.84
C VAL A 134 -4.20 -6.61 -12.51
N ALA A 135 -4.63 -6.06 -11.38
CA ALA A 135 -6.03 -6.05 -10.96
C ALA A 135 -6.69 -4.72 -11.32
N ASN A 136 -7.85 -4.77 -11.98
CA ASN A 136 -8.71 -3.62 -12.18
C ASN A 136 -9.61 -3.43 -10.96
N LEU A 137 -9.46 -2.34 -10.22
CA LEU A 137 -10.18 -2.11 -8.97
C LEU A 137 -11.67 -1.85 -9.15
N ARG A 138 -12.11 -1.47 -10.35
CA ARG A 138 -13.53 -1.25 -10.66
C ARG A 138 -14.24 -2.51 -11.09
N THR A 139 -13.63 -3.32 -11.98
CA THR A 139 -14.26 -4.54 -12.54
C THR A 139 -13.97 -5.77 -11.71
N GLY A 140 -12.87 -5.79 -10.95
CA GLY A 140 -12.37 -6.97 -10.23
C GLY A 140 -11.61 -7.96 -11.12
N GLU A 141 -11.44 -7.66 -12.41
CA GLU A 141 -10.65 -8.50 -13.33
C GLU A 141 -9.17 -8.47 -12.95
N ILE A 142 -8.50 -9.62 -13.06
CA ILE A 142 -7.08 -9.80 -12.75
C ILE A 142 -6.40 -10.52 -13.90
N ASP A 143 -5.54 -9.78 -14.59
CA ASP A 143 -4.79 -10.22 -15.75
C ASP A 143 -3.37 -10.62 -15.38
N ARG A 144 -2.87 -11.76 -15.87
CA ARG A 144 -1.48 -12.18 -15.74
C ARG A 144 -0.61 -11.45 -16.74
N MET A 145 0.48 -10.83 -16.27
CA MET A 145 1.39 -10.02 -17.08
C MET A 145 2.67 -10.77 -17.45
N THR A 146 3.14 -11.66 -16.56
CA THR A 146 4.34 -12.48 -16.79
C THR A 146 4.03 -13.96 -16.75
N ASN A 147 4.84 -14.75 -17.46
CA ASN A 147 4.77 -16.21 -17.48
C ASN A 147 6.17 -16.75 -17.73
N HIS A 148 6.93 -16.93 -16.66
CA HIS A 148 8.32 -17.33 -16.73
C HIS A 148 8.63 -18.37 -15.65
N PHE A 149 9.75 -19.07 -15.74
CA PHE A 149 10.17 -20.05 -14.73
C PHE A 149 10.79 -19.39 -13.48
N ALA A 150 11.28 -18.16 -13.61
CA ALA A 150 11.83 -17.40 -12.49
C ALA A 150 10.71 -16.82 -11.61
N ILE A 151 11.08 -16.34 -10.42
CA ILE A 151 10.17 -15.65 -9.49
C ILE A 151 10.11 -14.18 -9.88
N ASP A 152 8.97 -13.73 -10.39
CA ASP A 152 8.70 -12.35 -10.73
C ASP A 152 7.96 -11.65 -9.58
N THR A 153 8.55 -10.57 -9.03
CA THR A 153 8.02 -9.90 -7.82
C THR A 153 8.36 -8.41 -7.76
N GLU A 154 7.87 -7.73 -6.70
CA GLU A 154 8.17 -6.32 -6.37
C GLU A 154 7.89 -5.35 -7.52
N ALA A 155 6.79 -5.55 -8.22
CA ALA A 155 6.42 -4.74 -9.37
C ALA A 155 5.99 -3.31 -8.99
N SER A 156 6.38 -2.35 -9.83
CA SER A 156 5.96 -0.95 -9.73
C SER A 156 5.62 -0.38 -11.11
N TRP A 157 4.72 0.59 -11.14
CA TRP A 157 4.35 1.29 -12.37
C TRP A 157 5.34 2.38 -12.72
N SER A 158 5.58 2.59 -14.02
CA SER A 158 6.21 3.81 -14.51
C SER A 158 5.30 5.03 -14.22
N PRO A 159 5.87 6.24 -14.07
CA PRO A 159 5.07 7.44 -13.77
C PRO A 159 4.00 7.77 -14.82
N ASP A 160 4.19 7.36 -16.06
CA ASP A 160 3.21 7.53 -17.16
C ASP A 160 2.17 6.41 -17.24
N GLY A 161 2.29 5.37 -16.40
CA GLY A 161 1.37 4.22 -16.35
C GLY A 161 1.42 3.27 -17.53
N ARG A 162 2.45 3.39 -18.39
CA ARG A 162 2.58 2.58 -19.63
C ARG A 162 3.42 1.33 -19.44
N SER A 163 4.27 1.31 -18.42
CA SER A 163 5.20 0.21 -18.17
C SER A 163 5.17 -0.24 -16.72
N ILE A 164 5.57 -1.48 -16.50
CA ILE A 164 5.75 -2.08 -15.18
C ILE A 164 7.19 -2.53 -15.09
N LEU A 165 7.89 -2.09 -14.03
CA LEU A 165 9.22 -2.56 -13.65
C LEU A 165 9.05 -3.61 -12.54
N PHE A 166 9.76 -4.71 -12.62
CA PHE A 166 9.72 -5.79 -11.63
C PHE A 166 11.09 -6.47 -11.49
N THR A 167 11.24 -7.29 -10.46
CA THR A 167 12.41 -8.17 -10.25
C THR A 167 12.09 -9.57 -10.76
N SER A 168 13.04 -10.15 -11.50
CA SER A 168 12.97 -11.51 -12.03
C SER A 168 14.27 -12.26 -11.76
#